data_5ec6e2cb4eeda3bcb54aff568ec0be88
#
_entry.id   5ec6e2cb4eeda3bcb54aff568ec0be88
#
_cell.length_a   1.000
_cell.length_b   1.000
_cell.length_c   1.000
_cell.angle_alpha   90.00
_cell.angle_beta   90.00
_cell.angle_gamma   90.00
#
_symmetry.space_group_name_H-M   'P 1'
#
loop_
_entity.id
_entity.type
_entity.pdbx_description
1 polymer ?
#
loop_
_entity_poly.entity_id
_entity_poly.type
_entity_poly.pdbx_seq_one_letter_code
_entity_poly.pdbx_strand_id
1 'polypeptide(L)'
;ASPEGLKDILILTPSNKVADRKAEFPDIEVRPIAFSASELKSTHWKFLMGAIGSQSMYMRQINLIMRSLRDDLTFEAIRNGIDNSSLSDHLKELAQTRLLFASEYVDDTQRLQDMIRPGRLIIVDLRDEYIEKDEALGLFVVMLQIFSESTYLGKSFNKLVVFDEAHKYIANEDLISGLVEVVREMRHKGTSIMVASQDPPSVPVSLIELSSQIIMHKFNSPAWLKHIQKA
;
A
#
# COMPACT_ATOMS: atom_id res chain seq x y z
N ALA A 1 21.26 -12.88 14.99
CA ALA A 1 20.53 -13.66 13.97
C ALA A 1 20.55 -15.12 14.40
N SER A 2 19.42 -15.82 14.36
CA SER A 2 19.39 -17.27 14.58
C SER A 2 20.23 -17.95 13.53
N PRO A 3 21.16 -18.87 13.90
CA PRO A 3 21.94 -19.62 12.91
C PRO A 3 21.06 -20.50 11.99
N GLU A 4 19.81 -20.72 12.36
CA GLU A 4 18.85 -21.52 11.60
C GLU A 4 17.99 -20.69 10.61
N GLY A 5 18.20 -19.36 10.54
CA GLY A 5 17.42 -18.47 9.71
C GLY A 5 16.03 -18.13 10.27
N LEU A 6 15.23 -17.46 9.46
CA LEU A 6 13.86 -17.07 9.82
C LEU A 6 12.92 -18.20 9.39
N LYS A 7 12.17 -18.77 10.36
CA LYS A 7 11.27 -19.92 10.10
C LYS A 7 9.82 -19.52 9.83
N ASP A 8 9.40 -18.33 10.29
CA ASP A 8 8.04 -17.84 10.14
C ASP A 8 7.97 -16.85 8.98
N ILE A 9 7.66 -17.36 7.79
CA ILE A 9 7.59 -16.59 6.55
C ILE A 9 6.18 -16.72 5.98
N LEU A 10 5.60 -15.60 5.56
CA LEU A 10 4.32 -15.52 4.86
C LEU A 10 4.51 -14.74 3.55
N ILE A 11 4.03 -15.29 2.44
CA ILE A 11 3.94 -14.56 1.18
C ILE A 11 2.49 -14.13 0.97
N LEU A 12 2.30 -12.84 0.72
CA LEU A 12 1.03 -12.24 0.28
C LEU A 12 1.14 -11.87 -1.19
N THR A 13 0.17 -12.27 -1.98
CA THR A 13 0.17 -12.05 -3.44
C THR A 13 -1.26 -11.82 -3.94
N PRO A 14 -1.49 -11.23 -5.12
CA PRO A 14 -2.81 -11.15 -5.72
C PRO A 14 -3.50 -12.52 -5.80
N SER A 15 -4.82 -12.54 -5.67
CA SER A 15 -5.60 -13.78 -5.57
C SER A 15 -5.37 -14.72 -6.75
N ASN A 16 -5.25 -14.18 -7.97
CA ASN A 16 -4.98 -14.90 -9.22
C ASN A 16 -3.55 -15.50 -9.29
N LYS A 17 -2.61 -15.05 -8.47
CA LYS A 17 -1.21 -15.53 -8.44
C LYS A 17 -0.90 -16.49 -7.28
N VAL A 18 -1.86 -16.77 -6.41
CA VAL A 18 -1.65 -17.65 -5.25
C VAL A 18 -1.19 -19.05 -5.65
N ALA A 19 -1.78 -19.63 -6.69
CA ALA A 19 -1.40 -20.95 -7.18
C ALA A 19 0.05 -20.98 -7.70
N ASP A 20 0.43 -19.96 -8.47
CA ASP A 20 1.77 -19.84 -9.04
C ASP A 20 2.83 -19.71 -7.92
N ARG A 21 2.56 -18.88 -6.91
CA ARG A 21 3.48 -18.68 -5.79
C ARG A 21 3.58 -19.90 -4.87
N LYS A 22 2.50 -20.65 -4.69
CA LYS A 22 2.56 -21.94 -3.97
C LYS A 22 3.40 -22.97 -4.70
N ALA A 23 3.37 -22.98 -6.02
CA ALA A 23 4.22 -23.86 -6.83
C ALA A 23 5.71 -23.40 -6.79
N GLU A 24 5.97 -22.08 -6.80
CA GLU A 24 7.32 -21.52 -6.71
C GLU A 24 7.93 -21.73 -5.31
N PHE A 25 7.13 -21.64 -4.25
CA PHE A 25 7.57 -21.73 -2.84
C PHE A 25 6.74 -22.78 -2.06
N PRO A 26 6.93 -24.07 -2.31
CA PRO A 26 6.06 -25.13 -1.74
C PRO A 26 6.14 -25.24 -0.21
N ASP A 27 7.24 -24.82 0.40
CA ASP A 27 7.46 -24.92 1.85
C ASP A 27 7.07 -23.63 2.61
N ILE A 28 6.56 -22.62 1.90
CA ILE A 28 6.21 -21.32 2.50
C ILE A 28 4.68 -21.12 2.45
N GLU A 29 4.13 -20.59 3.52
CA GLU A 29 2.72 -20.18 3.55
C GLU A 29 2.47 -19.05 2.54
N VAL A 30 1.54 -19.27 1.60
CA VAL A 30 1.15 -18.28 0.60
C VAL A 30 -0.35 -18.01 0.74
N ARG A 31 -0.70 -16.72 0.87
CA ARG A 31 -2.10 -16.26 0.96
C ARG A 31 -2.38 -15.12 -0.03
N PRO A 32 -3.65 -14.92 -0.40
CA PRO A 32 -4.02 -13.73 -1.16
C PRO A 32 -3.85 -12.47 -0.31
N ILE A 33 -3.56 -11.35 -0.98
CA ILE A 33 -3.70 -10.02 -0.37
C ILE A 33 -5.19 -9.78 -0.21
N ALA A 34 -5.64 -9.65 1.03
CA ALA A 34 -7.02 -9.28 1.31
C ALA A 34 -7.12 -8.54 2.65
N PHE A 35 -8.13 -7.69 2.73
CA PHE A 35 -8.47 -6.89 3.90
C PHE A 35 -9.91 -7.18 4.31
N SER A 36 -10.17 -7.30 5.59
CA SER A 36 -11.56 -7.22 6.06
C SER A 36 -12.09 -5.80 5.89
N ALA A 37 -13.35 -5.66 5.49
CA ALA A 37 -13.99 -4.33 5.41
C ALA A 37 -13.87 -3.56 6.73
N SER A 38 -13.86 -4.25 7.87
CA SER A 38 -13.68 -3.67 9.19
C SER A 38 -12.29 -3.07 9.46
N GLU A 39 -11.28 -3.44 8.67
CA GLU A 39 -9.92 -2.87 8.73
C GLU A 39 -9.78 -1.62 7.85
N LEU A 40 -10.70 -1.43 6.91
CA LEU A 40 -10.59 -0.39 5.89
C LEU A 40 -11.26 0.91 6.35
N LYS A 41 -10.47 1.98 6.42
CA LYS A 41 -10.92 3.35 6.63
C LYS A 41 -11.24 4.01 5.27
N SER A 42 -11.91 5.15 5.30
CA SER A 42 -12.22 5.93 4.08
C SER A 42 -10.97 6.29 3.26
N THR A 43 -9.84 6.52 3.93
CA THR A 43 -8.55 6.76 3.28
C THR A 43 -8.05 5.53 2.52
N HIS A 44 -8.22 4.31 3.09
CA HIS A 44 -7.83 3.06 2.45
C HIS A 44 -8.63 2.81 1.17
N TRP A 45 -9.96 2.97 1.23
CA TRP A 45 -10.81 2.85 0.04
C TRP A 45 -10.39 3.80 -1.08
N LYS A 46 -10.01 5.05 -0.75
CA LYS A 46 -9.48 5.99 -1.74
C LYS A 46 -8.20 5.49 -2.39
N PHE A 47 -7.27 4.94 -1.61
CA PHE A 47 -6.05 4.37 -2.15
C PHE A 47 -6.35 3.18 -3.06
N LEU A 48 -7.19 2.24 -2.63
CA LEU A 48 -7.58 1.08 -3.43
C LEU A 48 -8.32 1.45 -4.73
N MET A 49 -9.14 2.51 -4.69
CA MET A 49 -9.84 3.01 -5.88
C MET A 49 -8.94 3.88 -6.79
N GLY A 50 -7.67 4.05 -6.47
CA GLY A 50 -6.78 4.98 -7.18
C GLY A 50 -7.28 6.43 -7.14
N ALA A 51 -8.05 6.76 -6.10
CA ALA A 51 -8.76 8.02 -5.96
C ALA A 51 -7.96 9.02 -5.13
N ILE A 52 -6.67 9.23 -5.47
CA ILE A 52 -5.75 10.05 -4.69
C ILE A 52 -5.26 11.24 -5.52
N GLY A 53 -5.08 12.34 -4.83
CA GLY A 53 -4.27 13.50 -5.23
C GLY A 53 -4.96 14.56 -6.04
N SER A 54 -5.86 14.30 -6.92
CA SER A 54 -6.35 15.38 -7.74
C SER A 54 -7.57 16.10 -7.13
N GLN A 55 -7.60 17.44 -7.27
CA GLN A 55 -8.75 18.26 -6.92
C GLN A 55 -9.92 18.14 -7.92
N SER A 56 -9.98 17.05 -8.67
CA SER A 56 -11.04 16.84 -9.66
C SER A 56 -12.43 16.77 -8.98
N MET A 57 -13.47 17.16 -9.70
CA MET A 57 -14.86 17.06 -9.25
C MET A 57 -15.21 15.63 -8.81
N TYR A 58 -14.71 14.64 -9.55
CA TYR A 58 -14.84 13.23 -9.24
C TYR A 58 -14.34 12.90 -7.82
N MET A 59 -13.10 13.32 -7.50
CA MET A 59 -12.48 13.07 -6.20
C MET A 59 -13.22 13.71 -5.04
N ARG A 60 -13.67 14.96 -5.26
CA ARG A 60 -14.47 15.65 -4.22
C ARG A 60 -15.76 14.90 -3.94
N GLN A 61 -16.43 14.39 -4.96
CA GLN A 61 -17.68 13.66 -4.80
C GLN A 61 -17.47 12.31 -4.09
N ILE A 62 -16.45 11.53 -4.46
CA ILE A 62 -16.09 10.30 -3.75
C ILE A 62 -15.79 10.60 -2.28
N ASN A 63 -15.04 11.67 -1.99
CA ASN A 63 -14.79 12.10 -0.62
C ASN A 63 -16.07 12.43 0.16
N LEU A 64 -17.04 13.10 -0.47
CA LEU A 64 -18.32 13.42 0.16
C LEU A 64 -19.13 12.16 0.44
N ILE A 65 -19.20 11.22 -0.50
CA ILE A 65 -19.85 9.92 -0.33
C ILE A 65 -19.26 9.19 0.87
N MET A 66 -17.93 9.03 0.90
CA MET A 66 -17.27 8.33 2.00
C MET A 66 -17.44 9.02 3.36
N ARG A 67 -17.48 10.35 3.40
CA ARG A 67 -17.79 11.10 4.63
C ARG A 67 -19.21 10.90 5.09
N SER A 68 -20.18 10.79 4.19
CA SER A 68 -21.58 10.57 4.54
C SER A 68 -21.83 9.18 5.11
N LEU A 69 -21.06 8.18 4.69
CA LEU A 69 -21.17 6.79 5.15
C LEU A 69 -20.51 6.56 6.52
N ARG A 70 -19.58 7.42 6.94
CA ARG A 70 -18.87 7.34 8.24
C ARG A 70 -18.27 5.96 8.48
N ASP A 71 -18.84 5.18 9.39
CA ASP A 71 -18.37 3.86 9.81
C ASP A 71 -18.98 2.71 8.99
N ASP A 72 -19.98 2.98 8.15
CA ASP A 72 -20.60 1.98 7.27
C ASP A 72 -19.97 2.00 5.87
N LEU A 73 -18.67 1.76 5.83
CA LEU A 73 -17.86 1.76 4.59
C LEU A 73 -17.81 0.37 3.98
N THR A 74 -18.97 -0.16 3.61
CA THR A 74 -19.10 -1.40 2.87
C THR A 74 -19.07 -1.15 1.36
N PHE A 75 -18.73 -2.18 0.57
CA PHE A 75 -18.80 -2.13 -0.89
C PHE A 75 -20.18 -1.65 -1.37
N GLU A 76 -21.25 -2.23 -0.85
CA GLU A 76 -22.62 -1.91 -1.23
C GLU A 76 -23.00 -0.46 -0.85
N ALA A 77 -22.60 0.01 0.33
CA ALA A 77 -22.88 1.38 0.76
C ALA A 77 -22.16 2.41 -0.13
N ILE A 78 -20.90 2.16 -0.49
CA ILE A 78 -20.13 3.03 -1.38
C ILE A 78 -20.74 3.02 -2.78
N ARG A 79 -21.09 1.85 -3.31
CA ARG A 79 -21.76 1.69 -4.61
C ARG A 79 -23.05 2.47 -4.69
N ASN A 80 -23.92 2.29 -3.69
CA ASN A 80 -25.18 3.02 -3.61
C ASN A 80 -24.95 4.54 -3.51
N GLY A 81 -23.93 4.98 -2.79
CA GLY A 81 -23.53 6.37 -2.71
C GLY A 81 -23.10 6.95 -4.07
N ILE A 82 -22.38 6.17 -4.87
CA ILE A 82 -21.98 6.54 -6.24
C ILE A 82 -23.21 6.65 -7.14
N ASP A 83 -24.09 5.66 -7.11
CA ASP A 83 -25.30 5.60 -7.95
C ASP A 83 -26.24 6.78 -7.69
N ASN A 84 -26.39 7.16 -6.43
CA ASN A 84 -27.24 8.28 -6.00
C ASN A 84 -26.55 9.65 -6.04
N SER A 85 -25.29 9.70 -6.48
CA SER A 85 -24.53 10.95 -6.55
C SER A 85 -24.92 11.83 -7.75
N SER A 86 -24.50 13.08 -7.70
CA SER A 86 -24.66 14.04 -8.80
C SER A 86 -23.57 13.92 -9.89
N LEU A 87 -22.77 12.86 -9.91
CA LEU A 87 -21.81 12.59 -10.94
C LEU A 87 -22.51 12.31 -12.29
N SER A 88 -21.85 12.69 -13.38
CA SER A 88 -22.28 12.26 -14.72
C SER A 88 -22.18 10.74 -14.87
N ASP A 89 -22.97 10.15 -15.77
CA ASP A 89 -23.00 8.70 -15.98
C ASP A 89 -21.61 8.11 -16.26
N HIS A 90 -20.81 8.77 -17.08
CA HIS A 90 -19.43 8.38 -17.37
C HIS A 90 -18.54 8.35 -16.09
N LEU A 91 -18.69 9.33 -15.20
CA LEU A 91 -17.94 9.38 -13.95
C LEU A 91 -18.45 8.36 -12.93
N LYS A 92 -19.75 8.04 -12.94
CA LYS A 92 -20.30 6.95 -12.14
C LYS A 92 -19.76 5.60 -12.59
N GLU A 93 -19.74 5.34 -13.89
CA GLU A 93 -19.18 4.12 -14.46
C GLU A 93 -17.70 3.95 -14.13
N LEU A 94 -16.91 5.02 -14.24
CA LEU A 94 -15.51 5.02 -13.84
C LEU A 94 -15.35 4.72 -12.33
N ALA A 95 -16.19 5.35 -11.49
CA ALA A 95 -16.15 5.14 -10.04
C ALA A 95 -16.51 3.69 -9.66
N GLN A 96 -17.54 3.13 -10.31
CA GLN A 96 -17.98 1.75 -10.09
C GLN A 96 -16.90 0.76 -10.52
N THR A 97 -16.26 0.98 -11.67
CA THR A 97 -15.16 0.14 -12.16
C THR A 97 -14.01 0.13 -11.16
N ARG A 98 -13.61 1.30 -10.66
CA ARG A 98 -12.55 1.40 -9.64
C ARG A 98 -12.94 0.79 -8.30
N LEU A 99 -14.20 0.91 -7.90
CA LEU A 99 -14.72 0.26 -6.71
C LEU A 99 -14.70 -1.26 -6.86
N LEU A 100 -15.02 -1.77 -8.04
CA LEU A 100 -14.95 -3.20 -8.34
C LEU A 100 -13.52 -3.72 -8.20
N PHE A 101 -12.53 -3.04 -8.77
CA PHE A 101 -11.12 -3.40 -8.58
C PHE A 101 -10.71 -3.37 -7.11
N ALA A 102 -11.10 -2.33 -6.37
CA ALA A 102 -10.84 -2.26 -4.94
C ALA A 102 -11.46 -3.44 -4.17
N SER A 103 -12.64 -3.92 -4.59
CA SER A 103 -13.34 -5.03 -3.93
C SER A 103 -12.67 -6.39 -4.11
N GLU A 104 -11.79 -6.55 -5.11
CA GLU A 104 -11.00 -7.77 -5.29
C GLU A 104 -10.04 -8.03 -4.11
N TYR A 105 -9.73 -6.97 -3.37
CA TYR A 105 -8.88 -7.02 -2.18
C TYR A 105 -9.67 -7.00 -0.87
N VAL A 106 -11.00 -7.17 -0.91
CA VAL A 106 -11.84 -7.19 0.29
C VAL A 106 -12.40 -8.59 0.52
N ASP A 107 -12.03 -9.17 1.65
CA ASP A 107 -12.48 -10.50 2.08
C ASP A 107 -12.61 -10.54 3.60
N ASP A 108 -13.84 -10.59 4.10
CA ASP A 108 -14.13 -10.58 5.53
C ASP A 108 -13.80 -11.90 6.24
N THR A 109 -13.39 -12.94 5.50
CA THR A 109 -12.94 -14.21 6.09
C THR A 109 -11.56 -14.15 6.72
N GLN A 110 -10.79 -13.10 6.41
CA GLN A 110 -9.44 -12.91 6.93
C GLN A 110 -9.15 -11.44 7.22
N ARG A 111 -8.26 -11.21 8.18
CA ARG A 111 -7.80 -9.87 8.55
C ARG A 111 -6.29 -9.82 8.40
N LEU A 112 -5.79 -8.78 7.74
CA LEU A 112 -4.36 -8.59 7.58
C LEU A 112 -3.67 -8.41 8.95
N GLN A 113 -4.30 -7.69 9.88
CA GLN A 113 -3.77 -7.48 11.23
C GLN A 113 -3.47 -8.78 11.98
N ASP A 114 -4.27 -9.83 11.78
CA ASP A 114 -4.10 -11.12 12.47
C ASP A 114 -2.89 -11.91 11.94
N MET A 115 -2.40 -11.56 10.76
CA MET A 115 -1.21 -12.16 10.16
C MET A 115 0.09 -11.50 10.63
N ILE A 116 0.01 -10.31 11.24
CA ILE A 116 1.17 -9.49 11.63
C ILE A 116 1.55 -9.80 13.08
N ARG A 117 2.76 -10.34 13.28
CA ARG A 117 3.28 -10.69 14.61
C ARG A 117 4.79 -10.53 14.69
N PRO A 118 5.36 -10.34 15.90
CA PRO A 118 6.81 -10.27 16.08
C PRO A 118 7.51 -11.53 15.56
N GLY A 119 8.65 -11.36 14.89
CA GLY A 119 9.46 -12.46 14.38
C GLY A 119 8.98 -13.08 13.06
N ARG A 120 7.86 -12.62 12.48
CA ARG A 120 7.39 -13.04 11.16
C ARG A 120 7.96 -12.13 10.07
N LEU A 121 8.43 -12.74 8.97
CA LEU A 121 8.68 -12.05 7.71
C LEU A 121 7.45 -12.15 6.83
N ILE A 122 6.90 -11.02 6.43
CA ILE A 122 5.82 -10.94 5.44
C ILE A 122 6.42 -10.39 4.15
N ILE A 123 6.33 -11.17 3.08
CA ILE A 123 6.75 -10.78 1.73
C ILE A 123 5.49 -10.47 0.94
N VAL A 124 5.38 -9.24 0.45
CA VAL A 124 4.30 -8.83 -0.45
C VAL A 124 4.82 -8.92 -1.87
N ASP A 125 4.34 -9.90 -2.61
CA ASP A 125 4.76 -10.17 -3.98
C ASP A 125 3.68 -9.69 -4.96
N LEU A 126 3.90 -8.52 -5.55
CA LEU A 126 3.02 -7.87 -6.53
C LEU A 126 3.44 -8.17 -7.98
N ARG A 127 4.20 -9.22 -8.24
CA ARG A 127 4.56 -9.64 -9.60
C ARG A 127 3.33 -10.17 -10.33
N ASP A 128 2.61 -9.27 -10.94
CA ASP A 128 1.44 -9.54 -11.78
C ASP A 128 1.46 -8.59 -12.97
N GLU A 129 1.30 -9.11 -14.17
CA GLU A 129 1.27 -8.36 -15.42
C GLU A 129 0.03 -7.50 -15.60
N TYR A 130 -1.02 -7.77 -14.83
CA TYR A 130 -2.29 -7.05 -14.88
C TYR A 130 -2.40 -5.93 -13.85
N ILE A 131 -1.54 -5.89 -12.84
CA ILE A 131 -1.55 -4.82 -11.83
C ILE A 131 -0.86 -3.57 -12.40
N GLU A 132 -1.61 -2.47 -12.45
CA GLU A 132 -1.05 -1.17 -12.78
C GLU A 132 -0.17 -0.61 -11.64
N LYS A 133 0.80 0.25 -11.99
CA LYS A 133 1.73 0.83 -10.99
C LYS A 133 1.01 1.61 -9.89
N ASP A 134 -0.02 2.36 -10.26
CA ASP A 134 -0.80 3.16 -9.32
C ASP A 134 -1.61 2.28 -8.36
N GLU A 135 -2.13 1.15 -8.85
CA GLU A 135 -2.81 0.14 -8.04
C GLU A 135 -1.83 -0.51 -7.05
N ALA A 136 -0.68 -0.95 -7.53
CA ALA A 136 0.36 -1.54 -6.68
C ALA A 136 0.81 -0.58 -5.57
N LEU A 137 0.98 0.71 -5.89
CA LEU A 137 1.35 1.72 -4.91
C LEU A 137 0.21 1.99 -3.92
N GLY A 138 -1.05 2.02 -4.40
CA GLY A 138 -2.23 2.13 -3.55
C GLY A 138 -2.33 0.99 -2.53
N LEU A 139 -2.17 -0.26 -2.99
CA LEU A 139 -2.09 -1.45 -2.14
C LEU A 139 -0.96 -1.35 -1.11
N PHE A 140 0.23 -0.94 -1.56
CA PHE A 140 1.38 -0.77 -0.68
C PHE A 140 1.07 0.23 0.43
N VAL A 141 0.49 1.39 0.13
CA VAL A 141 0.17 2.42 1.14
C VAL A 141 -0.87 1.91 2.14
N VAL A 142 -1.92 1.21 1.69
CA VAL A 142 -2.92 0.62 2.59
C VAL A 142 -2.29 -0.42 3.51
N MET A 143 -1.51 -1.34 2.96
CA MET A 143 -0.82 -2.36 3.75
C MET A 143 0.15 -1.73 4.75
N LEU A 144 0.88 -0.69 4.33
CA LEU A 144 1.80 0.05 5.17
C LEU A 144 1.10 0.70 6.36
N GLN A 145 -0.07 1.32 6.15
CA GLN A 145 -0.87 1.92 7.21
C GLN A 145 -1.36 0.86 8.20
N ILE A 146 -1.98 -0.22 7.71
CA ILE A 146 -2.47 -1.32 8.55
C ILE A 146 -1.31 -1.95 9.34
N PHE A 147 -0.18 -2.21 8.66
CA PHE A 147 1.00 -2.77 9.29
C PHE A 147 1.55 -1.86 10.40
N SER A 148 1.65 -0.55 10.15
CA SER A 148 2.15 0.40 11.13
C SER A 148 1.27 0.49 12.39
N GLU A 149 -0.05 0.39 12.22
CA GLU A 149 -1.03 0.47 13.31
C GLU A 149 -1.24 -0.87 14.03
N SER A 150 -0.77 -1.99 13.47
CA SER A 150 -0.99 -3.31 14.04
C SER A 150 -0.34 -3.46 15.42
N THR A 151 -1.02 -4.21 16.28
CA THR A 151 -0.57 -4.59 17.62
C THR A 151 -0.52 -6.11 17.72
N TYR A 152 0.27 -6.63 18.67
CA TYR A 152 0.28 -8.06 18.98
C TYR A 152 -0.06 -8.24 20.45
N LEU A 153 -1.08 -9.05 20.74
CA LEU A 153 -1.64 -9.22 22.09
C LEU A 153 -1.94 -7.88 22.80
N GLY A 154 -2.49 -6.92 22.04
CA GLY A 154 -2.84 -5.58 22.52
C GLY A 154 -1.66 -4.64 22.79
N LYS A 155 -0.43 -5.02 22.41
CA LYS A 155 0.78 -4.21 22.61
C LYS A 155 1.41 -3.82 21.29
N SER A 156 1.89 -2.58 21.20
CA SER A 156 2.72 -2.13 20.09
C SER A 156 4.07 -2.83 20.11
N PHE A 157 4.64 -3.06 18.94
CA PHE A 157 5.97 -3.65 18.78
C PHE A 157 6.71 -2.98 17.61
N ASN A 158 8.04 -3.09 17.63
CA ASN A 158 8.87 -2.51 16.57
C ASN A 158 8.73 -3.30 15.27
N LYS A 159 8.61 -2.57 14.18
CA LYS A 159 8.42 -3.10 12.83
C LYS A 159 9.45 -2.51 11.88
N LEU A 160 9.85 -3.30 10.89
CA LEU A 160 10.66 -2.84 9.76
C LEU A 160 9.90 -3.13 8.47
N VAL A 161 9.73 -2.12 7.65
CA VAL A 161 9.21 -2.25 6.30
C VAL A 161 10.34 -2.00 5.32
N VAL A 162 10.48 -2.89 4.35
CA VAL A 162 11.43 -2.74 3.24
C VAL A 162 10.62 -2.55 1.96
N PHE A 163 10.79 -1.40 1.32
CA PHE A 163 10.23 -1.11 0.01
C PHE A 163 11.35 -1.28 -1.02
N ASP A 164 11.41 -2.46 -1.58
CA ASP A 164 12.42 -2.83 -2.57
C ASP A 164 12.01 -2.43 -3.99
N GLU A 165 12.99 -2.10 -4.83
CA GLU A 165 12.78 -1.66 -6.21
C GLU A 165 11.76 -0.51 -6.33
N ALA A 166 11.77 0.42 -5.37
CA ALA A 166 10.77 1.48 -5.23
C ALA A 166 10.54 2.27 -6.54
N HIS A 167 11.58 2.44 -7.37
CA HIS A 167 11.50 3.13 -8.67
C HIS A 167 10.48 2.51 -9.64
N LYS A 168 10.12 1.24 -9.46
CA LYS A 168 9.14 0.57 -10.34
C LYS A 168 7.72 1.05 -10.09
N TYR A 169 7.42 1.52 -8.88
CA TYR A 169 6.07 1.84 -8.41
C TYR A 169 5.86 3.34 -8.17
N ILE A 170 6.91 4.09 -7.92
CA ILE A 170 6.85 5.54 -7.66
C ILE A 170 6.79 6.27 -9.01
N ALA A 171 5.58 6.40 -9.58
CA ALA A 171 5.38 7.09 -10.85
C ALA A 171 4.40 8.28 -10.74
N ASN A 172 3.57 8.32 -9.70
CA ASN A 172 2.48 9.30 -9.54
C ASN A 172 2.77 10.21 -8.35
N GLU A 173 2.91 11.52 -8.58
CA GLU A 173 3.23 12.52 -7.56
C GLU A 173 2.19 12.60 -6.44
N ASP A 174 0.94 12.36 -6.76
CA ASP A 174 -0.16 12.42 -5.80
C ASP A 174 -0.12 11.23 -4.82
N LEU A 175 0.16 10.02 -5.34
CA LEU A 175 0.37 8.82 -4.52
C LEU A 175 1.61 8.96 -3.64
N ILE A 176 2.65 9.61 -4.15
CA ILE A 176 3.87 9.92 -3.42
C ILE A 176 3.58 10.81 -2.20
N SER A 177 2.74 11.81 -2.34
CA SER A 177 2.39 12.68 -1.21
C SER A 177 1.71 11.90 -0.08
N GLY A 178 0.82 10.96 -0.41
CA GLY A 178 0.22 10.05 0.55
C GLY A 178 1.23 9.12 1.22
N LEU A 179 2.18 8.59 0.46
CA LEU A 179 3.27 7.77 1.00
C LEU A 179 4.15 8.58 1.97
N VAL A 180 4.52 9.81 1.60
CA VAL A 180 5.33 10.72 2.45
C VAL A 180 4.62 11.02 3.76
N GLU A 181 3.31 11.26 3.73
CA GLU A 181 2.51 11.50 4.93
C GLU A 181 2.53 10.27 5.86
N VAL A 182 2.28 9.09 5.32
CA VAL A 182 2.34 7.83 6.08
C VAL A 182 3.72 7.59 6.66
N VAL A 183 4.80 7.82 5.89
CA VAL A 183 6.18 7.66 6.36
C VAL A 183 6.50 8.62 7.52
N ARG A 184 6.01 9.86 7.50
CA ARG A 184 6.16 10.80 8.62
C ARG A 184 5.52 10.29 9.91
N GLU A 185 4.36 9.68 9.82
CA GLU A 185 3.64 9.15 10.98
C GLU A 185 4.26 7.87 11.55
N MET A 186 4.93 7.07 10.72
CA MET A 186 5.48 5.77 11.10
C MET A 186 6.46 5.83 12.27
N ARG A 187 7.27 6.89 12.33
CA ARG A 187 8.23 7.09 13.42
C ARG A 187 7.54 7.06 14.79
N HIS A 188 6.34 7.63 14.88
CA HIS A 188 5.56 7.65 16.14
C HIS A 188 4.89 6.31 16.44
N LYS A 189 4.79 5.43 15.44
CA LYS A 189 4.15 4.10 15.55
C LYS A 189 5.18 2.96 15.74
N GLY A 190 6.45 3.29 16.03
CA GLY A 190 7.52 2.29 16.20
C GLY A 190 7.83 1.51 14.92
N THR A 191 7.57 2.11 13.75
CA THR A 191 7.82 1.49 12.45
C THR A 191 8.97 2.20 11.75
N SER A 192 9.98 1.43 11.36
CA SER A 192 11.09 1.89 10.51
C SER A 192 10.81 1.52 9.07
N ILE A 193 11.21 2.38 8.15
CA ILE A 193 11.11 2.10 6.71
C ILE A 193 12.50 2.15 6.07
N MET A 194 12.75 1.20 5.18
CA MET A 194 13.92 1.18 4.30
C MET A 194 13.41 1.22 2.85
N VAL A 195 13.90 2.17 2.07
CA VAL A 195 13.58 2.30 0.65
C VAL A 195 14.83 1.94 -0.15
N ALA A 196 14.72 0.94 -1.00
CA ALA A 196 15.78 0.54 -1.91
C ALA A 196 15.38 0.88 -3.36
N SER A 197 16.32 1.48 -4.11
CA SER A 197 16.08 1.87 -5.50
C SER A 197 17.38 1.79 -6.31
N GLN A 198 17.27 1.36 -7.55
CA GLN A 198 18.34 1.39 -8.53
C GLN A 198 18.36 2.69 -9.34
N ASP A 199 17.31 3.50 -9.24
CA ASP A 199 17.18 4.79 -9.90
C ASP A 199 16.90 5.91 -8.88
N PRO A 200 17.93 6.54 -8.29
CA PRO A 200 17.75 7.60 -7.31
C PRO A 200 16.88 8.77 -7.78
N PRO A 201 16.94 9.25 -9.04
CA PRO A 201 16.06 10.32 -9.52
C PRO A 201 14.57 10.01 -9.45
N SER A 202 14.17 8.75 -9.47
CA SER A 202 12.77 8.36 -9.33
C SER A 202 12.28 8.42 -7.87
N VAL A 203 13.20 8.43 -6.89
CA VAL A 203 12.84 8.58 -5.48
C VAL A 203 12.60 10.05 -5.17
N PRO A 204 11.42 10.42 -4.68
CA PRO A 204 11.10 11.81 -4.37
C PRO A 204 12.07 12.42 -3.34
N VAL A 205 12.48 13.65 -3.58
CA VAL A 205 13.36 14.40 -2.65
C VAL A 205 12.76 14.41 -1.24
N SER A 206 11.43 14.56 -1.13
CA SER A 206 10.72 14.55 0.17
C SER A 206 10.86 13.24 0.96
N LEU A 207 11.06 12.09 0.30
CA LEU A 207 11.37 10.82 0.98
C LEU A 207 12.85 10.78 1.40
N ILE A 208 13.74 11.33 0.58
CA ILE A 208 15.16 11.41 0.88
C ILE A 208 15.37 12.32 2.11
N GLU A 209 14.71 13.48 2.16
CA GLU A 209 14.74 14.43 3.30
C GLU A 209 14.25 13.80 4.63
N LEU A 210 13.35 12.82 4.58
CA LEU A 210 12.88 12.10 5.76
C LEU A 210 13.85 11.01 6.23
N SER A 211 14.84 10.67 5.41
CA SER A 211 15.78 9.59 5.72
C SER A 211 16.79 10.03 6.76
N SER A 212 16.97 9.22 7.79
CA SER A 212 18.05 9.41 8.79
C SER A 212 19.41 8.93 8.30
N GLN A 213 19.42 8.03 7.32
CA GLN A 213 20.63 7.43 6.74
C GLN A 213 20.42 7.19 5.25
N ILE A 214 21.46 7.47 4.44
CA ILE A 214 21.49 7.16 3.02
C ILE A 214 22.71 6.28 2.77
N ILE A 215 22.48 5.07 2.23
CA ILE A 215 23.52 4.14 1.87
C ILE A 215 23.61 4.09 0.34
N MET A 216 24.77 4.43 -0.20
CA MET A 216 24.99 4.44 -1.64
C MET A 216 26.04 3.42 -2.02
N HIS A 217 25.74 2.62 -3.02
CA HIS A 217 26.73 1.80 -3.72
C HIS A 217 27.37 2.60 -4.85
N LYS A 218 28.39 2.03 -5.50
CA LYS A 218 29.08 2.67 -6.62
C LYS A 218 28.10 3.03 -7.73
N PHE A 219 28.08 4.31 -8.12
CA PHE A 219 27.36 4.82 -9.29
C PHE A 219 28.20 5.85 -10.04
N ASN A 220 27.94 6.03 -11.34
CA ASN A 220 28.76 6.88 -12.22
C ASN A 220 27.95 8.06 -12.81
N SER A 221 26.74 8.36 -12.28
CA SER A 221 25.88 9.42 -12.80
C SER A 221 26.02 10.70 -11.99
N PRO A 222 26.54 11.80 -12.57
CA PRO A 222 26.51 13.10 -11.92
C PRO A 222 25.11 13.62 -11.61
N ALA A 223 24.11 13.22 -12.42
CA ALA A 223 22.72 13.59 -12.21
C ALA A 223 22.16 12.98 -10.92
N TRP A 224 22.54 11.73 -10.62
CA TRP A 224 22.12 11.04 -9.40
C TRP A 224 22.68 11.75 -8.16
N LEU A 225 23.96 12.12 -8.20
CA LEU A 225 24.57 12.86 -7.10
C LEU A 225 23.85 14.19 -6.87
N LYS A 226 23.60 14.96 -7.94
CA LYS A 226 22.84 16.22 -7.85
C LYS A 226 21.43 16.05 -7.29
N HIS A 227 20.77 14.95 -7.59
CA HIS A 227 19.43 14.67 -7.06
C HIS A 227 19.47 14.42 -5.56
N ILE A 228 20.39 13.57 -5.10
CA ILE A 228 20.55 13.27 -3.67
C ILE A 228 21.01 14.49 -2.86
N GLN A 229 21.84 15.36 -3.45
CA GLN A 229 22.31 16.59 -2.81
C GLN A 229 21.22 17.67 -2.61
N LYS A 230 20.01 17.48 -3.19
CA LYS A 230 18.89 18.41 -2.99
C LYS A 230 18.18 18.18 -1.63
N ALA A 231 18.36 17.02 -1.04
CA ALA A 231 17.87 16.66 0.29
C ALA A 231 18.95 16.96 1.34
#